data_88f2027fc196f5077cd1156ed4581df4
#
_entry.id   88f2027fc196f5077cd1156ed4581df4
#
_cell.length_a   1.000
_cell.length_b   1.000
_cell.length_c   1.000
_cell.angle_alpha   90.00
_cell.angle_beta   90.00
_cell.angle_gamma   90.00
#
_symmetry.space_group_name_H-M   'P 1'
#
loop_
_entity.id
_entity.type
_entity.pdbx_description
1 polymer ?
#
loop_
_entity_poly.entity_id
_entity_poly.type
_entity_poly.pdbx_seq_one_letter_code
_entity_poly.pdbx_strand_id
1 'polypeptide(L)'
;MADDHTHVQDFFAPRAADWDSRFPDDGPAFAVAVGELGLSPGDAVLDAGCGTGRALPALRGAVGPGGTVVGADVTHAMLAAALRAGRESSGTLVLADAARLPLRAGVLDAVFAAGLISHLPHPEQGLGELARVARPGGRLALFHPIGRAALAARHGRTLSDDDLRAEPRLTPLLAGAGWRLESYADEDRRFLALAVRTG
;
A
#
# COMPACT_ATOMS: atom_id res chain seq x y z
N MET A 1 21.96 -11.47 2.54
CA MET A 1 20.97 -10.42 2.29
C MET A 1 19.77 -10.93 1.45
N ALA A 2 19.43 -12.23 1.52
CA ALA A 2 18.28 -12.80 0.80
C ALA A 2 17.14 -13.21 1.77
N ASP A 3 17.26 -12.93 3.06
CA ASP A 3 16.44 -13.56 4.11
C ASP A 3 15.34 -12.67 4.69
N ASP A 4 15.28 -11.40 4.29
CA ASP A 4 14.44 -10.40 4.98
C ASP A 4 12.95 -10.50 4.59
N HIS A 5 12.64 -11.08 3.41
CA HIS A 5 11.26 -11.23 2.91
C HIS A 5 10.68 -12.63 3.08
N THR A 6 11.46 -13.60 3.57
CA THR A 6 11.03 -14.99 3.72
C THR A 6 9.77 -15.09 4.58
N HIS A 7 9.73 -14.38 5.70
CA HIS A 7 8.55 -14.35 6.57
C HIS A 7 7.29 -13.82 5.87
N VAL A 8 7.44 -12.78 5.06
CA VAL A 8 6.32 -12.18 4.31
C VAL A 8 5.83 -13.17 3.25
N GLN A 9 6.75 -13.75 2.48
CA GLN A 9 6.44 -14.72 1.44
C GLN A 9 5.82 -16.00 2.03
N ASP A 10 6.35 -16.55 3.11
CA ASP A 10 5.83 -17.74 3.80
C ASP A 10 4.42 -17.51 4.35
N PHE A 11 4.12 -16.28 4.78
CA PHE A 11 2.79 -15.93 5.25
C PHE A 11 1.79 -15.79 4.09
N PHE A 12 2.16 -15.07 3.03
CA PHE A 12 1.23 -14.70 1.98
C PHE A 12 1.10 -15.76 0.87
N ALA A 13 2.19 -16.43 0.48
CA ALA A 13 2.15 -17.36 -0.66
C ALA A 13 1.13 -18.50 -0.50
N PRO A 14 1.01 -19.20 0.64
CA PRO A 14 0.00 -20.23 0.81
C PRO A 14 -1.46 -19.73 0.80
N ARG A 15 -1.65 -18.42 1.01
CA ARG A 15 -2.96 -17.77 1.13
C ARG A 15 -3.40 -17.07 -0.15
N ALA A 16 -2.51 -16.93 -1.11
CA ALA A 16 -2.74 -16.11 -2.30
C ALA A 16 -3.93 -16.57 -3.14
N ALA A 17 -4.14 -17.90 -3.27
CA ALA A 17 -5.20 -18.45 -4.09
C ALA A 17 -6.62 -18.09 -3.58
N ASP A 18 -6.78 -18.02 -2.26
CA ASP A 18 -8.08 -17.78 -1.61
C ASP A 18 -8.19 -16.37 -1.01
N TRP A 19 -7.19 -15.51 -1.27
CA TRP A 19 -7.10 -14.21 -0.60
C TRP A 19 -8.36 -13.35 -0.81
N ASP A 20 -8.79 -13.18 -2.03
CA ASP A 20 -9.95 -12.34 -2.36
C ASP A 20 -11.25 -12.92 -1.80
N SER A 21 -11.42 -14.24 -1.77
CA SER A 21 -12.61 -14.89 -1.22
C SER A 21 -12.70 -14.81 0.32
N ARG A 22 -11.58 -14.59 1.00
CA ARG A 22 -11.55 -14.37 2.46
C ARG A 22 -12.05 -12.99 2.86
N PHE A 23 -12.00 -12.02 1.94
CA PHE A 23 -12.31 -10.61 2.19
C PHE A 23 -13.18 -10.02 1.07
N PRO A 24 -14.36 -10.62 0.79
CA PRO A 24 -15.17 -10.25 -0.38
C PRO A 24 -15.68 -8.81 -0.32
N ASP A 25 -15.90 -8.29 0.89
CA ASP A 25 -16.60 -7.02 1.13
C ASP A 25 -15.68 -5.79 1.20
N ASP A 26 -14.36 -5.96 1.08
CA ASP A 26 -13.40 -4.85 1.22
C ASP A 26 -13.33 -3.93 -0.02
N GLY A 27 -13.83 -4.37 -1.18
CA GLY A 27 -13.73 -3.61 -2.44
C GLY A 27 -14.18 -2.14 -2.33
N PRO A 28 -15.36 -1.83 -1.76
CA PRO A 28 -15.82 -0.45 -1.57
C PRO A 28 -14.87 0.39 -0.71
N ALA A 29 -14.25 -0.19 0.32
CA ALA A 29 -13.31 0.51 1.20
C ALA A 29 -12.04 0.93 0.44
N PHE A 30 -11.53 0.07 -0.46
CA PHE A 30 -10.42 0.42 -1.35
C PHE A 30 -10.78 1.58 -2.27
N ALA A 31 -11.97 1.56 -2.89
CA ALA A 31 -12.40 2.62 -3.79
C ALA A 31 -12.51 3.98 -3.08
N VAL A 32 -13.03 3.99 -1.84
CA VAL A 32 -13.11 5.21 -1.02
C VAL A 32 -11.70 5.74 -0.69
N ALA A 33 -10.80 4.88 -0.22
CA ALA A 33 -9.43 5.28 0.13
C ALA A 33 -8.65 5.80 -1.09
N VAL A 34 -8.83 5.18 -2.26
CA VAL A 34 -8.26 5.68 -3.53
C VAL A 34 -8.83 7.04 -3.91
N GLY A 35 -10.14 7.27 -3.69
CA GLY A 35 -10.77 8.58 -3.90
C GLY A 35 -10.16 9.68 -3.03
N GLU A 36 -9.88 9.37 -1.75
CA GLU A 36 -9.27 10.31 -0.80
C GLU A 36 -7.78 10.59 -1.11
N LEU A 37 -7.08 9.70 -1.82
CA LEU A 37 -5.71 9.96 -2.30
C LEU A 37 -5.66 11.14 -3.28
N GLY A 38 -6.78 11.48 -3.93
CA GLY A 38 -6.94 12.68 -4.74
C GLY A 38 -6.13 12.65 -6.04
N LEU A 39 -6.13 11.51 -6.73
CA LEU A 39 -5.51 11.34 -8.04
C LEU A 39 -6.23 12.17 -9.10
N SER A 40 -5.47 12.57 -10.11
CA SER A 40 -5.97 13.28 -11.30
C SER A 40 -5.84 12.39 -12.55
N PRO A 41 -6.69 12.59 -13.57
CA PRO A 41 -6.50 11.94 -14.87
C PRO A 41 -5.11 12.22 -15.43
N GLY A 42 -4.41 11.16 -15.84
CA GLY A 42 -3.05 11.23 -16.35
C GLY A 42 -1.95 10.95 -15.33
N ASP A 43 -2.27 10.91 -14.02
CA ASP A 43 -1.28 10.63 -12.97
C ASP A 43 -0.64 9.25 -13.11
N ALA A 44 0.60 9.15 -12.61
CA ALA A 44 1.32 7.90 -12.44
C ALA A 44 1.26 7.47 -10.96
N VAL A 45 0.70 6.29 -10.69
CA VAL A 45 0.50 5.78 -9.33
C VAL A 45 1.06 4.37 -9.16
N LEU A 46 1.65 4.13 -8.00
CA LEU A 46 2.11 2.81 -7.54
C LEU A 46 1.15 2.27 -6.48
N ASP A 47 0.73 1.03 -6.63
CA ASP A 47 0.18 0.19 -5.55
C ASP A 47 1.32 -0.64 -4.96
N ALA A 48 1.87 -0.20 -3.84
CA ALA A 48 3.01 -0.82 -3.17
C ALA A 48 2.54 -1.92 -2.22
N GLY A 49 3.04 -3.15 -2.41
CA GLY A 49 2.50 -4.34 -1.75
C GLY A 49 1.10 -4.66 -2.26
N CYS A 50 0.92 -4.65 -3.59
CA CYS A 50 -0.40 -4.74 -4.21
C CYS A 50 -1.13 -6.07 -3.97
N GLY A 51 -0.43 -7.11 -3.52
CA GLY A 51 -0.99 -8.44 -3.30
C GLY A 51 -1.71 -8.98 -4.55
N THR A 52 -2.98 -9.31 -4.40
CA THR A 52 -3.84 -9.75 -5.51
C THR A 52 -4.35 -8.61 -6.40
N GLY A 53 -3.87 -7.37 -6.19
CA GLY A 53 -4.20 -6.21 -7.03
C GLY A 53 -5.58 -5.61 -6.79
N ARG A 54 -6.10 -5.67 -5.58
CA ARG A 54 -7.47 -5.22 -5.25
C ARG A 54 -7.70 -3.73 -5.42
N ALA A 55 -6.66 -2.90 -5.26
CA ALA A 55 -6.74 -1.46 -5.48
C ALA A 55 -6.64 -1.07 -6.97
N LEU A 56 -6.02 -1.91 -7.81
CA LEU A 56 -5.69 -1.56 -9.19
C LEU A 56 -6.89 -1.07 -10.04
N PRO A 57 -8.10 -1.69 -9.99
CA PRO A 57 -9.25 -1.18 -10.74
C PRO A 57 -9.68 0.22 -10.31
N ALA A 58 -9.67 0.52 -9.02
CA ALA A 58 -10.02 1.83 -8.49
C ALA A 58 -8.96 2.88 -8.88
N LEU A 59 -7.67 2.54 -8.77
CA LEU A 59 -6.55 3.39 -9.20
C LEU A 59 -6.64 3.69 -10.70
N ARG A 60 -6.89 2.67 -11.54
CA ARG A 60 -7.08 2.83 -12.99
C ARG A 60 -8.27 3.74 -13.30
N GLY A 61 -9.39 3.58 -12.59
CA GLY A 61 -10.55 4.44 -12.72
C GLY A 61 -10.23 5.90 -12.40
N ALA A 62 -9.43 6.15 -11.35
CA ALA A 62 -9.06 7.49 -10.92
C ALA A 62 -8.11 8.20 -11.91
N VAL A 63 -7.05 7.51 -12.38
CA VAL A 63 -6.07 8.12 -13.29
C VAL A 63 -6.52 8.08 -14.76
N GLY A 64 -7.56 7.32 -15.08
CA GLY A 64 -8.09 7.20 -16.45
C GLY A 64 -7.12 6.51 -17.42
N PRO A 65 -7.47 6.43 -18.72
CA PRO A 65 -6.70 5.70 -19.73
C PRO A 65 -5.33 6.32 -20.02
N GLY A 66 -5.17 7.63 -19.80
CA GLY A 66 -3.90 8.35 -20.00
C GLY A 66 -2.92 8.24 -18.84
N GLY A 67 -3.37 7.74 -17.68
CA GLY A 67 -2.51 7.57 -16.50
C GLY A 67 -1.73 6.26 -16.51
N THR A 68 -0.81 6.14 -15.57
CA THR A 68 0.00 4.94 -15.37
C THR A 68 -0.34 4.31 -14.01
N VAL A 69 -0.62 3.01 -13.98
CA VAL A 69 -0.81 2.23 -12.75
C VAL A 69 0.19 1.09 -12.72
N VAL A 70 0.97 1.02 -11.65
CA VAL A 70 1.92 -0.07 -11.39
C VAL A 70 1.54 -0.73 -10.08
N GLY A 71 1.41 -2.05 -10.07
CA GLY A 71 1.28 -2.85 -8.85
C GLY A 71 2.58 -3.59 -8.58
N ALA A 72 3.21 -3.38 -7.45
CA ALA A 72 4.42 -4.08 -7.04
C ALA A 72 4.18 -4.95 -5.80
N ASP A 73 4.64 -6.19 -5.83
CA ASP A 73 4.61 -7.10 -4.68
C ASP A 73 5.85 -7.99 -4.68
N VAL A 74 6.33 -8.34 -3.49
CA VAL A 74 7.49 -9.22 -3.32
C VAL A 74 7.11 -10.70 -3.43
N THR A 75 5.81 -11.02 -3.35
CA THR A 75 5.29 -12.39 -3.31
C THR A 75 4.77 -12.81 -4.68
N HIS A 76 5.52 -13.64 -5.39
CA HIS A 76 5.15 -14.14 -6.72
C HIS A 76 3.74 -14.77 -6.75
N ALA A 77 3.36 -15.54 -5.72
CA ALA A 77 2.04 -16.18 -5.66
C ALA A 77 0.89 -15.17 -5.61
N MET A 78 1.08 -14.01 -4.97
CA MET A 78 0.12 -12.91 -4.95
C MET A 78 -0.06 -12.32 -6.35
N LEU A 79 1.02 -12.03 -7.05
CA LEU A 79 0.96 -11.52 -8.43
C LEU A 79 0.34 -12.54 -9.39
N ALA A 80 0.64 -13.83 -9.21
CA ALA A 80 -0.01 -14.89 -9.99
C ALA A 80 -1.53 -14.95 -9.73
N ALA A 81 -1.98 -14.68 -8.50
CA ALA A 81 -3.41 -14.55 -8.19
C ALA A 81 -4.01 -13.29 -8.81
N ALA A 82 -3.30 -12.16 -8.80
CA ALA A 82 -3.72 -10.93 -9.48
C ALA A 82 -3.92 -11.15 -10.98
N LEU A 83 -3.00 -11.86 -11.65
CA LEU A 83 -3.13 -12.23 -13.06
C LEU A 83 -4.35 -13.11 -13.31
N ARG A 84 -4.59 -14.14 -12.49
CA ARG A 84 -5.79 -14.98 -12.60
C ARG A 84 -7.10 -14.20 -12.42
N ALA A 85 -7.06 -13.14 -11.64
CA ALA A 85 -8.19 -12.23 -11.43
C ALA A 85 -8.33 -11.15 -12.53
N GLY A 86 -7.49 -11.16 -13.58
CA GLY A 86 -7.54 -10.20 -14.69
C GLY A 86 -7.08 -8.78 -14.33
N ARG A 87 -6.32 -8.63 -13.22
CA ARG A 87 -5.91 -7.32 -12.69
C ARG A 87 -4.88 -6.60 -13.57
N GLU A 88 -4.17 -7.34 -14.44
CA GLU A 88 -3.24 -6.79 -15.44
C GLU A 88 -3.94 -5.83 -16.42
N SER A 89 -5.24 -5.96 -16.61
CA SER A 89 -6.03 -5.00 -17.41
C SER A 89 -6.12 -3.61 -16.76
N SER A 90 -5.86 -3.52 -15.45
CA SER A 90 -5.92 -2.26 -14.68
C SER A 90 -4.55 -1.66 -14.40
N GLY A 91 -3.46 -2.43 -14.52
CA GLY A 91 -2.11 -1.92 -14.25
C GLY A 91 -1.01 -2.95 -14.55
N THR A 92 0.22 -2.47 -14.66
CA THR A 92 1.40 -3.33 -14.85
C THR A 92 1.79 -3.98 -13.52
N LEU A 93 1.89 -5.30 -13.48
CA LEU A 93 2.33 -6.04 -12.30
C LEU A 93 3.84 -6.27 -12.32
N VAL A 94 4.51 -5.97 -11.21
CA VAL A 94 5.97 -6.07 -11.08
C VAL A 94 6.32 -6.86 -9.81
N LEU A 95 7.15 -7.89 -9.96
CA LEU A 95 7.73 -8.59 -8.81
C LEU A 95 8.88 -7.75 -8.27
N ALA A 96 8.66 -7.06 -7.16
CA ALA A 96 9.65 -6.15 -6.58
C ALA A 96 9.45 -5.98 -5.07
N ASP A 97 10.55 -5.68 -4.39
CA ASP A 97 10.57 -5.24 -3.01
C ASP A 97 10.21 -3.75 -2.91
N ALA A 98 9.25 -3.41 -2.05
CA ALA A 98 8.85 -2.02 -1.80
C ALA A 98 9.98 -1.15 -1.21
N ALA A 99 10.99 -1.78 -0.60
CA ALA A 99 12.20 -1.09 -0.12
C ALA A 99 13.27 -0.93 -1.21
N ARG A 100 13.05 -1.48 -2.43
CA ARG A 100 14.00 -1.43 -3.54
C ARG A 100 13.29 -1.55 -4.90
N LEU A 101 12.59 -0.52 -5.27
CA LEU A 101 11.76 -0.50 -6.48
C LEU A 101 12.60 -0.27 -7.75
N PRO A 102 12.33 -1.00 -8.85
CA PRO A 102 13.00 -0.78 -10.14
C PRO A 102 12.44 0.44 -10.89
N LEU A 103 12.24 1.54 -10.17
CA LEU A 103 11.68 2.78 -10.70
C LEU A 103 12.68 3.92 -10.49
N ARG A 104 12.66 4.89 -11.41
CA ARG A 104 13.45 6.13 -11.28
C ARG A 104 12.90 6.99 -10.14
N ALA A 105 13.77 7.84 -9.58
CA ALA A 105 13.34 8.84 -8.61
C ALA A 105 12.37 9.85 -9.23
N GLY A 106 11.36 10.24 -8.47
CA GLY A 106 10.46 11.34 -8.79
C GLY A 106 9.54 11.11 -9.99
N VAL A 107 9.24 9.85 -10.35
CA VAL A 107 8.41 9.53 -11.53
C VAL A 107 6.93 9.31 -11.20
N LEU A 108 6.57 9.20 -9.92
CA LEU A 108 5.21 8.93 -9.48
C LEU A 108 4.54 10.17 -8.89
N ASP A 109 3.29 10.37 -9.23
CA ASP A 109 2.42 11.39 -8.62
C ASP A 109 1.90 10.93 -7.27
N ALA A 110 1.67 9.63 -7.11
CA ALA A 110 1.19 9.08 -5.85
C ALA A 110 1.63 7.63 -5.62
N VAL A 111 1.57 7.21 -4.35
CA VAL A 111 1.73 5.83 -3.88
C VAL A 111 0.53 5.46 -3.02
N PHE A 112 -0.06 4.32 -3.31
CA PHE A 112 -1.06 3.65 -2.48
C PHE A 112 -0.42 2.43 -1.84
N ALA A 113 -0.60 2.20 -0.54
CA ALA A 113 0.00 1.09 0.19
C ALA A 113 -1.01 0.50 1.18
N ALA A 114 -1.67 -0.58 0.79
CA ALA A 114 -2.65 -1.26 1.62
C ALA A 114 -2.01 -2.38 2.44
N GLY A 115 -2.06 -2.28 3.77
CA GLY A 115 -1.51 -3.29 4.69
C GLY A 115 0.02 -3.41 4.69
N LEU A 116 0.74 -2.63 3.89
CA LEU A 116 2.17 -2.80 3.66
C LEU A 116 3.05 -2.52 4.88
N ILE A 117 2.82 -1.41 5.59
CA ILE A 117 3.76 -0.88 6.59
C ILE A 117 4.09 -1.89 7.70
N SER A 118 3.13 -2.73 8.08
CA SER A 118 3.31 -3.77 9.12
C SER A 118 4.13 -4.97 8.63
N HIS A 119 4.42 -5.05 7.36
CA HIS A 119 5.14 -6.15 6.70
C HIS A 119 6.49 -5.71 6.13
N LEU A 120 6.86 -4.45 6.29
CA LEU A 120 8.19 -3.97 5.93
C LEU A 120 9.19 -4.37 7.02
N PRO A 121 10.26 -5.12 6.70
CA PRO A 121 11.30 -5.46 7.67
C PRO A 121 11.96 -4.21 8.28
N HIS A 122 12.17 -3.21 7.44
CA HIS A 122 12.74 -1.91 7.80
C HIS A 122 11.81 -0.78 7.31
N PRO A 123 10.79 -0.37 8.11
CA PRO A 123 9.78 0.61 7.69
C PRO A 123 10.37 1.94 7.21
N GLU A 124 11.45 2.42 7.85
CA GLU A 124 12.14 3.65 7.46
C GLU A 124 12.70 3.56 6.04
N GLN A 125 13.33 2.43 5.69
CA GLN A 125 13.88 2.20 4.36
C GLN A 125 12.78 2.09 3.31
N GLY A 126 11.72 1.32 3.61
CA GLY A 126 10.59 1.18 2.71
C GLY A 126 9.90 2.52 2.43
N LEU A 127 9.57 3.28 3.46
CA LEU A 127 8.97 4.61 3.31
C LEU A 127 9.90 5.60 2.59
N GLY A 128 11.22 5.53 2.84
CA GLY A 128 12.23 6.32 2.13
C GLY A 128 12.30 5.97 0.64
N GLU A 129 12.19 4.69 0.30
CA GLU A 129 12.15 4.24 -1.10
C GLU A 129 10.86 4.71 -1.80
N LEU A 130 9.70 4.63 -1.12
CA LEU A 130 8.45 5.19 -1.64
C LEU A 130 8.58 6.72 -1.85
N ALA A 131 9.25 7.44 -0.94
CA ALA A 131 9.55 8.86 -1.13
C ALA A 131 10.48 9.10 -2.32
N ARG A 132 11.50 8.27 -2.50
CA ARG A 132 12.42 8.40 -3.64
C ARG A 132 11.71 8.33 -4.98
N VAL A 133 10.78 7.39 -5.15
CA VAL A 133 10.08 7.19 -6.43
C VAL A 133 8.95 8.18 -6.66
N ALA A 134 8.34 8.74 -5.59
CA ALA A 134 7.35 9.80 -5.70
C ALA A 134 8.03 11.13 -6.04
N ARG A 135 7.40 12.02 -6.80
CA ARG A 135 7.87 13.39 -7.04
C ARG A 135 7.70 14.28 -5.80
N PRO A 136 8.44 15.38 -5.65
CA PRO A 136 8.14 16.39 -4.63
C PRO A 136 6.67 16.82 -4.69
N GLY A 137 5.99 16.88 -3.56
CA GLY A 137 4.54 17.11 -3.49
C GLY A 137 3.68 15.92 -3.90
N GLY A 138 4.29 14.77 -4.25
CA GLY A 138 3.58 13.52 -4.50
C GLY A 138 2.91 12.98 -3.24
N ARG A 139 1.87 12.19 -3.38
CA ARG A 139 0.99 11.74 -2.29
C ARG A 139 1.24 10.31 -1.89
N LEU A 140 1.02 10.00 -0.62
CA LEU A 140 1.06 8.64 -0.07
C LEU A 140 -0.24 8.38 0.68
N ALA A 141 -0.87 7.23 0.42
CA ALA A 141 -1.92 6.67 1.26
C ALA A 141 -1.43 5.38 1.91
N LEU A 142 -1.36 5.34 3.23
CA LEU A 142 -1.23 4.11 4.01
C LEU A 142 -2.64 3.70 4.44
N PHE A 143 -3.09 2.54 3.98
CA PHE A 143 -4.48 2.11 4.12
C PHE A 143 -4.59 0.71 4.72
N HIS A 144 -5.67 0.46 5.46
CA HIS A 144 -6.14 -0.86 5.81
C HIS A 144 -7.69 -0.85 5.92
N PRO A 145 -8.42 -1.85 5.38
CA PRO A 145 -9.90 -1.85 5.38
C PRO A 145 -10.51 -2.03 6.76
N ILE A 146 -9.70 -2.24 7.79
CA ILE A 146 -10.11 -2.38 9.20
C ILE A 146 -9.19 -1.49 10.04
N GLY A 147 -9.74 -0.75 10.99
CA GLY A 147 -8.98 0.06 11.94
C GLY A 147 -8.14 -0.78 12.90
N ARG A 148 -7.18 -0.15 13.55
CA ARG A 148 -6.17 -0.82 14.40
C ARG A 148 -6.80 -1.59 15.55
N ALA A 149 -7.74 -0.98 16.27
CA ALA A 149 -8.43 -1.60 17.41
C ALA A 149 -9.23 -2.83 16.98
N ALA A 150 -10.03 -2.70 15.92
CA ALA A 150 -10.85 -3.79 15.40
C ALA A 150 -9.98 -4.93 14.84
N LEU A 151 -8.85 -4.61 14.20
CA LEU A 151 -7.90 -5.60 13.71
C LEU A 151 -7.20 -6.35 14.85
N ALA A 152 -6.77 -5.65 15.90
CA ALA A 152 -6.21 -6.26 17.10
C ALA A 152 -7.20 -7.23 17.76
N ALA A 153 -8.45 -6.78 17.95
CA ALA A 153 -9.53 -7.59 18.50
C ALA A 153 -9.82 -8.84 17.66
N ARG A 154 -9.82 -8.73 16.31
CA ARG A 154 -9.99 -9.88 15.39
C ARG A 154 -8.93 -10.94 15.58
N HIS A 155 -7.71 -10.55 15.99
CA HIS A 155 -6.59 -11.46 16.26
C HIS A 155 -6.49 -11.86 17.75
N GLY A 156 -7.49 -11.53 18.58
CA GLY A 156 -7.47 -11.81 20.02
C GLY A 156 -6.38 -11.05 20.78
N ARG A 157 -5.95 -9.90 20.26
CA ARG A 157 -4.92 -9.04 20.85
C ARG A 157 -5.52 -7.71 21.31
N THR A 158 -4.91 -7.09 22.29
CA THR A 158 -5.18 -5.69 22.65
C THR A 158 -4.44 -4.74 21.70
N LEU A 159 -5.00 -3.57 21.50
CA LEU A 159 -4.33 -2.50 20.77
C LEU A 159 -3.01 -2.13 21.48
N SER A 160 -1.92 -2.06 20.73
CA SER A 160 -0.61 -1.70 21.26
C SER A 160 -0.26 -0.27 20.87
N ASP A 161 0.34 0.48 21.80
CA ASP A 161 0.92 1.80 21.52
C ASP A 161 2.19 1.69 20.63
N ASP A 162 2.78 0.50 20.54
CA ASP A 162 3.92 0.20 19.68
C ASP A 162 3.55 -0.12 18.23
N ASP A 163 2.25 -0.15 17.90
CA ASP A 163 1.81 -0.31 16.51
C ASP A 163 2.32 0.87 15.67
N LEU A 164 3.08 0.55 14.62
CA LEU A 164 3.67 1.55 13.70
C LEU A 164 2.61 2.47 13.07
N ARG A 165 1.36 2.03 13.01
CA ARG A 165 0.23 2.83 12.51
C ARG A 165 -0.36 3.76 13.55
N ALA A 166 0.07 3.69 14.83
CA ALA A 166 -0.35 4.67 15.84
C ALA A 166 0.16 6.05 15.44
N GLU A 167 -0.70 7.07 15.46
CA GLU A 167 -0.34 8.43 15.02
C GLU A 167 0.94 8.97 15.68
N PRO A 168 1.17 8.80 17.01
CA PRO A 168 2.41 9.25 17.65
C PRO A 168 3.67 8.53 17.17
N ARG A 169 3.53 7.31 16.63
CA ARG A 169 4.62 6.54 16.04
C ARG A 169 4.78 6.81 14.55
N LEU A 170 3.66 6.87 13.84
CA LEU A 170 3.64 7.04 12.40
C LEU A 170 4.16 8.42 11.97
N THR A 171 3.78 9.47 12.68
CA THR A 171 4.16 10.86 12.34
C THR A 171 5.68 11.05 12.27
N PRO A 172 6.47 10.73 13.30
CA PRO A 172 7.92 10.86 13.22
C PRO A 172 8.56 9.90 12.21
N LEU A 173 8.01 8.70 12.05
CA LEU A 173 8.47 7.71 11.07
C LEU A 173 8.33 8.26 9.64
N LEU A 174 7.17 8.81 9.30
CA LEU A 174 6.91 9.47 8.03
C LEU A 174 7.84 10.67 7.81
N ALA A 175 7.98 11.53 8.81
CA ALA A 175 8.84 12.71 8.73
C ALA A 175 10.30 12.33 8.46
N GLY A 176 10.83 11.32 9.16
CA GLY A 176 12.18 10.79 8.94
C GLY A 176 12.40 10.19 7.55
N ALA A 177 11.33 9.72 6.90
CA ALA A 177 11.37 9.14 5.56
C ALA A 177 11.03 10.15 4.43
N GLY A 178 10.87 11.44 4.74
CA GLY A 178 10.62 12.48 3.73
C GLY A 178 9.14 12.67 3.40
N TRP A 179 8.23 12.31 4.32
CA TRP A 179 6.80 12.51 4.20
C TRP A 179 6.26 13.41 5.31
N ARG A 180 5.30 14.25 5.00
CA ARG A 180 4.54 15.03 5.97
C ARG A 180 3.11 14.48 6.04
N LEU A 181 2.70 14.01 7.20
CA LEU A 181 1.34 13.54 7.44
C LEU A 181 0.36 14.73 7.28
N GLU A 182 -0.71 14.54 6.52
CA GLU A 182 -1.76 15.55 6.27
C GLU A 182 -3.10 15.19 6.91
N SER A 183 -3.46 13.91 6.88
CA SER A 183 -4.66 13.44 7.55
C SER A 183 -4.44 12.05 8.13
N TYR A 184 -5.19 11.76 9.21
CA TYR A 184 -5.14 10.48 9.91
C TYR A 184 -6.56 10.08 10.34
N ALA A 185 -6.97 8.90 9.97
CA ALA A 185 -8.22 8.29 10.39
C ALA A 185 -7.96 6.85 10.83
N ASP A 186 -8.36 6.51 12.06
CA ASP A 186 -8.31 5.15 12.63
C ASP A 186 -9.66 4.84 13.26
N GLU A 187 -10.56 4.31 12.44
CA GLU A 187 -11.95 4.01 12.77
C GLU A 187 -12.15 2.49 12.72
N ASP A 188 -13.22 1.95 13.30
CA ASP A 188 -13.48 0.51 13.29
C ASP A 188 -13.41 -0.11 11.89
N ARG A 189 -13.89 0.64 10.88
CA ARG A 189 -14.05 0.17 9.50
C ARG A 189 -12.92 0.55 8.58
N ARG A 190 -11.91 1.30 9.04
CA ARG A 190 -10.74 1.64 8.24
C ARG A 190 -9.62 2.26 9.07
N PHE A 191 -8.42 2.08 8.59
CA PHE A 191 -7.26 2.92 8.87
C PHE A 191 -6.85 3.61 7.58
N LEU A 192 -6.64 4.93 7.61
CA LEU A 192 -6.12 5.69 6.48
C LEU A 192 -5.24 6.84 6.99
N ALA A 193 -4.00 6.89 6.54
CA ALA A 193 -3.10 8.00 6.74
C ALA A 193 -2.68 8.55 5.38
N LEU A 194 -2.94 9.83 5.14
CA LEU A 194 -2.52 10.53 3.93
C LEU A 194 -1.31 11.41 4.24
N ALA A 195 -0.30 11.34 3.40
CA ALA A 195 0.91 12.14 3.54
C ALA A 195 1.35 12.72 2.19
N VAL A 196 2.12 13.79 2.25
CA VAL A 196 2.70 14.44 1.08
C VAL A 196 4.22 14.40 1.19
N ARG A 197 4.89 14.09 0.07
CA ARG A 197 6.34 14.13 0.00
C ARG A 197 6.87 15.54 0.20
N THR A 198 7.70 15.70 1.20
CA THR A 198 8.53 16.91 1.38
C THR A 198 9.66 16.91 0.37
N GLY A 199 10.05 18.06 -0.13
CA GLY A 199 11.05 18.22 -1.20
C GLY A 199 12.43 17.70 -0.85
#